data_2a15b367fbbeefd193d619d63efa69da
#
_entry.id   2a15b367fbbeefd193d619d63efa69da
#
_cell.length_a   1.000
_cell.length_b   1.000
_cell.length_c   1.000
_cell.angle_alpha   90.00
_cell.angle_beta   90.00
_cell.angle_gamma   90.00
#
_symmetry.space_group_name_H-M   'P 1'
#
loop_
_entity.id
_entity.type
_entity.pdbx_description
1 polymer ?
#
loop_
_entity_poly.entity_id
_entity_poly.type
_entity_poly.pdbx_seq_one_letter_code
_entity_poly.pdbx_strand_id
1 'polypeptide(L)' 'MTIDFSNTKTPIVQEIIMSNRIGAISILLAQKMGIENVDALKLFYESDTCRRLHDKSTGLYLYGDMYIVDEFLLEREGLN' A
#
# COMPACT_ATOMS: atom_id res chain seq x y z
N MET A 1 26.83 2.49 -9.62
CA MET A 1 26.65 2.10 -8.20
C MET A 1 25.80 0.87 -8.12
N THR A 2 26.26 -0.15 -7.43
CA THR A 2 25.51 -1.40 -7.30
C THR A 2 24.65 -1.34 -6.02
N ILE A 3 23.35 -1.62 -6.14
CA ILE A 3 22.48 -1.69 -4.99
C ILE A 3 22.57 -3.12 -4.42
N ASP A 4 22.85 -3.21 -3.12
CA ASP A 4 22.89 -4.50 -2.43
C ASP A 4 21.50 -4.83 -1.88
N PHE A 5 20.78 -5.67 -2.62
CA PHE A 5 19.43 -6.07 -2.20
C PHE A 5 19.41 -7.11 -1.09
N SER A 6 20.58 -7.63 -0.68
CA SER A 6 20.63 -8.56 0.45
C SER A 6 20.39 -7.85 1.79
N ASN A 7 20.60 -6.52 1.86
CA ASN A 7 20.36 -5.73 3.05
C ASN A 7 19.03 -5.00 2.95
N THR A 8 17.93 -5.70 3.26
CA THR A 8 16.58 -5.15 3.21
C THR A 8 16.28 -4.17 4.33
N LYS A 9 17.23 -3.93 5.24
CA LYS A 9 17.06 -2.99 6.35
C LYS A 9 17.42 -1.55 6.01
N THR A 10 18.03 -1.31 4.83
CA THR A 10 18.34 0.05 4.42
C THR A 10 17.06 0.81 4.09
N PRO A 11 16.96 2.11 4.45
CA PRO A 11 15.75 2.89 4.17
C PRO A 11 15.40 2.93 2.68
N ILE A 12 16.39 3.04 1.80
CA ILE A 12 16.15 3.08 0.35
C ILE A 12 15.48 1.79 -0.13
N VAL A 13 15.99 0.64 0.31
CA VAL A 13 15.43 -0.66 -0.08
C VAL A 13 14.01 -0.81 0.46
N GLN A 14 13.75 -0.37 1.70
CA GLN A 14 12.41 -0.41 2.28
C GLN A 14 11.44 0.48 1.52
N GLU A 15 11.86 1.65 1.06
CA GLU A 15 11.03 2.54 0.26
C GLU A 15 10.68 1.92 -1.10
N ILE A 16 11.65 1.26 -1.74
CA ILE A 16 11.40 0.58 -3.01
C ILE A 16 10.39 -0.54 -2.83
N ILE A 17 10.54 -1.35 -1.79
CA ILE A 17 9.62 -2.45 -1.48
C ILE A 17 8.21 -1.91 -1.23
N MET A 18 8.10 -0.85 -0.44
CA MET A 18 6.82 -0.25 -0.11
C MET A 18 6.15 0.35 -1.36
N SER A 19 6.92 1.04 -2.20
CA SER A 19 6.40 1.62 -3.44
C SER A 19 5.86 0.55 -4.38
N ASN A 20 6.58 -0.55 -4.52
CA ASN A 20 6.13 -1.68 -5.35
C ASN A 20 4.86 -2.30 -4.78
N ARG A 21 4.77 -2.40 -3.47
CA ARG A 21 3.60 -2.92 -2.80
C ARG A 21 2.38 -2.02 -3.00
N ILE A 22 2.56 -0.71 -2.86
CA ILE A 22 1.49 0.26 -3.09
C ILE A 22 1.02 0.20 -4.54
N GLY A 23 1.95 0.04 -5.50
CA GLY A 23 1.58 -0.15 -6.89
C GLY A 23 0.69 -1.36 -7.11
N ALA A 24 1.04 -2.50 -6.52
CA ALA A 24 0.25 -3.73 -6.61
C ALA A 24 -1.13 -3.56 -5.96
N ILE A 25 -1.18 -2.93 -4.79
CA ILE A 25 -2.44 -2.63 -4.11
C ILE A 25 -3.34 -1.75 -4.98
N SER A 26 -2.76 -0.74 -5.63
CA SER A 26 -3.51 0.17 -6.50
C SER A 26 -4.13 -0.54 -7.69
N ILE A 27 -3.43 -1.49 -8.27
CA ILE A 27 -3.97 -2.30 -9.38
C ILE A 27 -5.18 -3.10 -8.90
N LEU A 28 -5.08 -3.72 -7.73
CA LEU A 28 -6.20 -4.49 -7.16
C LEU A 28 -7.39 -3.58 -6.88
N LEU A 29 -7.14 -2.39 -6.32
CA LEU A 29 -8.19 -1.41 -6.06
C LEU A 29 -8.87 -0.96 -7.35
N ALA A 30 -8.08 -0.66 -8.38
CA ALA A 30 -8.62 -0.23 -9.66
C ALA A 30 -9.58 -1.27 -10.24
N GLN A 31 -9.21 -2.54 -10.14
CA GLN A 31 -10.06 -3.64 -10.61
C GLN A 31 -11.36 -3.74 -9.81
N LYS A 32 -11.26 -3.64 -8.49
CA LYS A 32 -12.44 -3.75 -7.63
C LYS A 32 -13.37 -2.56 -7.75
N MET A 33 -12.83 -1.37 -7.95
CA MET A 33 -13.60 -0.14 -8.02
C MET A 33 -14.03 0.23 -9.45
N GLY A 34 -13.46 -0.43 -10.45
CA GLY A 34 -13.76 -0.13 -11.85
C GLY A 34 -13.23 1.23 -12.28
N ILE A 35 -12.05 1.62 -11.80
CA ILE A 35 -11.43 2.92 -12.12
C ILE A 35 -10.02 2.71 -12.68
N GLU A 36 -9.42 3.78 -13.19
CA GLU A 36 -8.06 3.76 -13.70
C GLU A 36 -7.05 3.53 -12.57
N ASN A 37 -5.93 2.87 -12.92
CA ASN A 37 -4.88 2.58 -11.94
C ASN A 37 -4.34 3.86 -11.27
N VAL A 38 -4.16 4.94 -12.05
CA VAL A 38 -3.66 6.20 -11.51
C VAL A 38 -4.63 6.83 -10.53
N ASP A 39 -5.92 6.70 -10.78
CA ASP A 39 -6.94 7.24 -9.87
C ASP A 39 -6.98 6.43 -8.58
N ALA A 40 -6.89 5.11 -8.68
CA ALA A 40 -6.81 4.24 -7.50
C ALA A 40 -5.58 4.56 -6.65
N LEU A 41 -4.44 4.80 -7.31
CA LEU A 41 -3.19 5.17 -6.63
C LEU A 41 -3.36 6.46 -5.84
N LYS A 42 -3.94 7.48 -6.45
CA LYS A 42 -4.19 8.77 -5.79
C LYS A 42 -5.10 8.61 -4.58
N LEU A 43 -6.21 7.88 -4.74
CA LEU A 43 -7.14 7.64 -3.64
C LEU A 43 -6.47 6.90 -2.50
N PHE A 44 -5.65 5.91 -2.82
CA PHE A 44 -4.95 5.14 -1.80
C PHE A 44 -3.95 6.00 -1.02
N TYR A 45 -3.17 6.83 -1.72
CA TYR A 45 -2.20 7.70 -1.06
C TYR A 45 -2.86 8.71 -0.11
N GLU A 46 -4.09 9.10 -0.38
CA GLU A 46 -4.83 10.04 0.46
C GLU A 46 -5.53 9.38 1.65
N SER A 47 -5.47 8.05 1.75
CA SER A 47 -6.26 7.30 2.72
C SER A 47 -5.55 7.14 4.07
N ASP A 48 -6.34 6.91 5.11
CA ASP A 48 -5.84 6.49 6.42
C ASP A 48 -5.19 5.11 6.34
N THR A 49 -5.71 4.24 5.50
CA THR A 49 -5.15 2.89 5.32
C THR A 49 -3.71 2.99 4.85
N CYS A 50 -3.40 3.88 3.89
CA CYS A 50 -2.05 4.09 3.43
C CYS A 50 -1.16 4.63 4.55
N ARG A 51 -1.66 5.58 5.34
CA ARG A 51 -0.93 6.12 6.47
C ARG A 51 -0.61 5.03 7.49
N ARG A 52 -1.57 4.18 7.81
CA ARG A 52 -1.36 3.06 8.73
C ARG A 52 -0.37 2.04 8.17
N LEU A 53 -0.38 1.83 6.85
CA LEU A 53 0.57 0.92 6.20
C LEU A 53 2.01 1.39 6.38
N HIS A 54 2.24 2.71 6.33
CA HIS A 54 3.58 3.28 6.52
C HIS A 54 3.98 3.35 7.99
N ASP A 55 3.03 3.30 8.91
CA ASP A 55 3.28 3.37 10.35
C ASP A 55 3.45 1.96 10.91
N LYS A 56 4.69 1.59 11.19
CA LYS A 56 5.02 0.24 11.67
C LYS A 56 4.34 -0.13 12.97
N SER A 57 3.98 0.86 13.80
CA SER A 57 3.33 0.60 15.07
C SER A 57 1.93 0.03 14.90
N THR A 58 1.29 0.22 13.75
CA THR A 58 -0.04 -0.35 13.48
C THR A 58 0.00 -1.83 13.15
N GLY A 59 1.15 -2.34 12.70
CA GLY A 59 1.29 -3.72 12.25
C GLY A 59 0.61 -4.03 10.92
N LEU A 60 0.02 -3.05 10.26
CA LEU A 60 -0.72 -3.29 9.01
C LEU A 60 0.21 -3.81 7.91
N TYR A 61 1.46 -3.39 7.90
CA TYR A 61 2.43 -3.84 6.89
C TYR A 61 2.69 -5.35 6.93
N LEU A 62 2.33 -6.01 8.02
CA LEU A 62 2.51 -7.47 8.18
C LEU A 62 1.43 -8.28 7.46
N TYR A 63 0.36 -7.65 7.03
CA TYR A 63 -0.75 -8.32 6.36
C TYR A 63 -0.56 -8.29 4.84
N GLY A 64 -1.27 -9.19 4.15
CA GLY A 64 -1.19 -9.27 2.69
C GLY A 64 -1.93 -8.13 1.99
N ASP A 65 -1.67 -7.99 0.69
CA ASP A 65 -2.23 -6.89 -0.11
C ASP A 65 -3.75 -6.92 -0.14
N MET A 66 -4.35 -8.10 -0.22
CA MET A 66 -5.82 -8.22 -0.24
C MET A 66 -6.45 -7.75 1.06
N TYR A 67 -5.79 -8.02 2.18
CA TYR A 67 -6.26 -7.49 3.47
C TYR A 67 -6.25 -5.97 3.48
N ILE A 68 -5.18 -5.38 2.96
CA ILE A 68 -5.04 -3.92 2.90
C ILE A 68 -6.09 -3.32 1.97
N VAL A 69 -6.35 -3.97 0.83
CA VAL A 69 -7.41 -3.57 -0.08
C VAL A 69 -8.77 -3.55 0.64
N ASP A 70 -9.07 -4.60 1.39
CA ASP A 70 -10.33 -4.68 2.13
C ASP A 70 -10.43 -3.59 3.20
N GLU A 71 -9.33 -3.32 3.92
CA GLU A 71 -9.29 -2.23 4.91
C GLU A 71 -9.56 -0.88 4.26
N PHE A 72 -8.98 -0.62 3.10
CA PHE A 72 -9.23 0.62 2.36
C PHE A 72 -10.69 0.75 1.97
N LEU A 73 -11.29 -0.32 1.46
CA LEU A 73 -12.69 -0.29 1.05
C LEU A 73 -13.62 -0.06 2.24
N LEU A 74 -13.32 -0.67 3.39
CA LEU A 74 -14.07 -0.43 4.62
C LEU A 74 -13.95 1.02 5.08
N GLU A 75 -12.76 1.61 4.96
CA GLU A 75 -12.55 3.01 5.28
C GLU A 75 -13.44 3.90 4.43
N ARG A 76 -13.51 3.64 3.11
CA ARG A 76 -14.34 4.42 2.20
C ARG A 76 -15.83 4.29 2.51
N GLU A 77 -16.24 3.17 3.04
CA GLU A 77 -17.63 2.95 3.46
C GLU A 77 -17.94 3.52 4.84
N GLY A 78 -16.92 4.01 5.55
CA GLY A 78 -17.07 4.55 6.90
C GLY A 78 -17.27 3.49 7.96
N LEU A 79 -16.82 2.24 7.71
CA LEU A 79 -17.07 1.12 8.61
C LEU A 79 -15.88 0.78 9.51
N ASN A 80 -14.77 1.50 9.39
CA ASN A 80 -13.64 1.26 10.28
C ASN A 80 -13.08 2.52 10.92
#